data_6301e03848e1aa8a02102a635c646746
#
_entry.id   6301e03848e1aa8a02102a635c646746
#
_cell.length_a   1.000
_cell.length_b   1.000
_cell.length_c   1.000
_cell.angle_alpha   90.00
_cell.angle_beta   90.00
_cell.angle_gamma   90.00
#
_symmetry.space_group_name_H-M   'P 1'
#
loop_
_entity.id
_entity.type
_entity.pdbx_description
1 polymer ?
#
loop_
_entity_poly.entity_id
_entity_poly.type
_entity_poly.pdbx_seq_one_letter_code
_entity_poly.pdbx_strand_id
1 'polypeptide(L)'
;MSTPDLRVLIVSSNPLARGGLAALLDGMARMKLVGSGSAAEAASLAGQLLPDVVLLDAGDGELEELDSIARLAAAQPGLPIVALASDQGALPQALTFGASALLPVAVDPETLAAALLASARGLAAIPRQELAALLPQEERIDPAVNAPTESLTPRELEVLQLMARGLTNRQIARRLQISEHTVKFHAGSVLGKLNARSRAEAVARAIGLGWILV
;
A
#
# COMPACT_ATOMS: atom_id res chain seq x y z
N MET A 1 -15.26 16.20 32.47
CA MET A 1 -13.80 15.84 32.54
C MET A 1 -13.17 16.31 31.24
N SER A 2 -12.23 17.25 31.30
CA SER A 2 -11.52 17.73 30.11
C SER A 2 -10.62 16.61 29.62
N THR A 3 -10.74 16.22 28.35
CA THR A 3 -9.81 15.26 27.74
C THR A 3 -8.42 15.91 27.70
N PRO A 4 -7.36 15.25 28.13
CA PRO A 4 -6.01 15.82 28.10
C PRO A 4 -5.60 16.21 26.67
N ASP A 5 -4.75 17.22 26.57
CA ASP A 5 -4.20 17.66 25.30
C ASP A 5 -3.30 16.57 24.71
N LEU A 6 -3.37 16.37 23.40
CA LEU A 6 -2.54 15.44 22.65
C LEU A 6 -1.10 15.98 22.59
N ARG A 7 -0.14 15.19 23.06
CA ARG A 7 1.28 15.55 23.11
C ARG A 7 1.95 15.26 21.76
N VAL A 8 2.32 16.29 21.05
CA VAL A 8 2.90 16.17 19.70
C VAL A 8 4.39 16.51 19.73
N LEU A 9 5.21 15.64 19.15
CA LEU A 9 6.62 15.89 18.84
C LEU A 9 6.76 16.23 17.36
N ILE A 10 7.39 17.34 17.00
CA ILE A 10 7.68 17.70 15.61
C ILE A 10 9.10 17.21 15.25
N VAL A 11 9.20 16.56 14.11
CA VAL A 11 10.48 16.13 13.53
C VAL A 11 10.61 16.67 12.11
N SER A 12 11.64 17.47 11.86
CA SER A 12 12.00 17.97 10.52
C SER A 12 13.46 18.37 10.50
N SER A 13 14.17 18.07 9.43
CA SER A 13 15.53 18.55 9.21
C SER A 13 15.60 20.04 8.87
N ASN A 14 14.47 20.63 8.43
CA ASN A 14 14.35 22.04 8.08
C ASN A 14 13.89 22.89 9.30
N PRO A 15 14.73 23.83 9.84
CA PRO A 15 14.33 24.65 10.97
C PRO A 15 13.12 25.56 10.70
N LEU A 16 12.93 26.04 9.46
CA LEU A 16 11.79 26.86 9.09
C LEU A 16 10.49 26.04 9.11
N ALA A 17 10.54 24.81 8.59
CA ALA A 17 9.40 23.91 8.64
C ALA A 17 9.03 23.60 10.10
N ARG A 18 10.01 23.32 10.98
CA ARG A 18 9.76 23.13 12.41
C ARG A 18 9.04 24.32 13.05
N GLY A 19 9.52 25.56 12.76
CA GLY A 19 8.89 26.77 13.25
C GLY A 19 7.44 26.96 12.73
N GLY A 20 7.23 26.70 11.45
CA GLY A 20 5.90 26.77 10.82
C GLY A 20 4.91 25.74 11.40
N LEU A 21 5.35 24.49 11.53
CA LEU A 21 4.52 23.43 12.13
C LEU A 21 4.24 23.69 13.62
N ALA A 22 5.19 24.25 14.36
CA ALA A 22 4.98 24.64 15.75
C ALA A 22 3.91 25.73 15.89
N ALA A 23 3.99 26.76 15.07
CA ALA A 23 2.99 27.84 15.04
C ALA A 23 1.59 27.32 14.62
N LEU A 24 1.55 26.37 13.68
CA LEU A 24 0.33 25.73 13.25
C LEU A 24 -0.34 24.96 14.41
N LEU A 25 0.44 24.14 15.13
CA LEU A 25 -0.06 23.35 16.27
C LEU A 25 -0.52 24.23 17.43
N ASP A 26 0.16 25.35 17.69
CA ASP A 26 -0.23 26.27 18.77
C ASP A 26 -1.63 26.90 18.54
N GLY A 27 -2.04 27.02 17.27
CA GLY A 27 -3.40 27.43 16.89
C GLY A 27 -4.46 26.33 16.99
N MET A 28 -4.07 25.07 17.21
CA MET A 28 -5.00 23.95 17.23
C MET A 28 -5.48 23.62 18.65
N ALA A 29 -6.79 23.55 18.84
CA ALA A 29 -7.35 23.11 20.10
C ALA A 29 -6.95 21.68 20.44
N ARG A 30 -6.64 21.42 21.71
CA ARG A 30 -6.30 20.09 22.23
C ARG A 30 -4.98 19.49 21.69
N MET A 31 -4.12 20.30 21.13
CA MET A 31 -2.76 19.94 20.72
C MET A 31 -1.75 20.62 21.64
N LYS A 32 -0.74 19.88 22.08
CA LYS A 32 0.36 20.42 22.88
C LYS A 32 1.68 20.00 22.27
N LEU A 33 2.42 20.95 21.75
CA LEU A 33 3.79 20.74 21.33
C LEU A 33 4.64 20.39 22.56
N VAL A 34 5.27 19.22 22.59
CA VAL A 34 6.14 18.79 23.68
C VAL A 34 7.62 18.94 23.33
N GLY A 35 7.95 19.08 22.06
CA GLY A 35 9.31 19.34 21.58
C GLY A 35 9.40 19.30 20.08
N SER A 36 10.55 19.74 19.57
CA SER A 36 10.86 19.63 18.14
C SER A 36 12.34 19.35 17.94
N GLY A 37 12.70 18.62 16.87
CA GLY A 37 14.08 18.29 16.57
C GLY A 37 14.26 17.80 15.12
N SER A 38 15.49 17.43 14.81
CA SER A 38 15.85 16.80 13.55
C SER A 38 15.52 15.30 13.54
N ALA A 39 15.55 14.67 12.37
CA ALA A 39 15.38 13.22 12.23
C ALA A 39 16.43 12.42 13.03
N ALA A 40 17.66 12.93 13.18
CA ALA A 40 18.71 12.30 13.96
C ALA A 40 18.42 12.31 15.47
N GLU A 41 17.71 13.31 15.95
CA GLU A 41 17.35 13.49 17.38
C GLU A 41 16.02 12.83 17.75
N ALA A 42 15.20 12.47 16.75
CA ALA A 42 13.82 12.06 16.93
C ALA A 42 13.62 10.92 17.93
N ALA A 43 14.40 9.85 17.84
CA ALA A 43 14.29 8.70 18.74
C ALA A 43 14.63 9.05 20.20
N SER A 44 15.67 9.87 20.41
CA SER A 44 16.07 10.34 21.73
C SER A 44 15.02 11.26 22.35
N LEU A 45 14.51 12.22 21.57
CA LEU A 45 13.46 13.14 22.01
C LEU A 45 12.16 12.40 22.32
N ALA A 46 11.76 11.43 21.49
CA ALA A 46 10.57 10.63 21.73
C ALA A 46 10.69 9.84 23.05
N GLY A 47 11.84 9.25 23.35
CA GLY A 47 12.07 8.53 24.59
C GLY A 47 12.06 9.44 25.84
N GLN A 48 12.52 10.67 25.71
CA GLN A 48 12.58 11.64 26.83
C GLN A 48 11.23 12.34 27.06
N LEU A 49 10.59 12.76 25.97
CA LEU A 49 9.39 13.61 26.02
C LEU A 49 8.10 12.82 26.07
N LEU A 50 8.12 11.54 25.77
CA LEU A 50 6.96 10.64 25.75
C LEU A 50 5.75 11.27 25.03
N PRO A 51 5.87 11.60 23.73
CA PRO A 51 4.76 12.14 22.96
C PRO A 51 3.70 11.06 22.70
N ASP A 52 2.46 11.49 22.46
CA ASP A 52 1.38 10.60 22.03
C ASP A 52 1.41 10.33 20.53
N VAL A 53 2.02 11.24 19.75
CA VAL A 53 2.16 11.15 18.30
C VAL A 53 3.35 11.99 17.82
N VAL A 54 3.99 11.56 16.75
CA VAL A 54 5.04 12.32 16.05
C VAL A 54 4.46 12.89 14.77
N LEU A 55 4.67 14.19 14.54
CA LEU A 55 4.47 14.86 13.25
C LEU A 55 5.83 15.00 12.58
N LEU A 56 6.06 14.24 11.50
CA LEU A 56 7.32 14.17 10.80
C LEU A 56 7.18 14.83 9.41
N ASP A 57 8.03 15.80 9.16
CA ASP A 57 8.18 16.39 7.82
C ASP A 57 9.16 15.51 7.02
N ALA A 58 8.63 14.82 6.03
CA ALA A 58 9.36 13.93 5.14
C ALA A 58 9.73 14.61 3.81
N GLY A 59 9.66 15.94 3.72
CA GLY A 59 10.10 16.72 2.57
C GLY A 59 9.47 16.26 1.26
N ASP A 60 10.30 15.92 0.28
CA ASP A 60 9.85 15.42 -1.02
C ASP A 60 9.51 13.93 -1.02
N GLY A 61 9.65 13.24 0.12
CA GLY A 61 9.34 11.82 0.25
C GLY A 61 10.44 10.91 -0.31
N GLU A 62 11.67 11.42 -0.41
CA GLU A 62 12.81 10.62 -0.84
C GLU A 62 13.14 9.49 0.15
N LEU A 63 13.86 8.47 -0.30
CA LEU A 63 14.17 7.28 0.49
C LEU A 63 14.85 7.58 1.82
N GLU A 64 15.77 8.56 1.86
CA GLU A 64 16.50 8.95 3.08
C GLU A 64 15.58 9.53 4.15
N GLU A 65 14.57 10.27 3.73
CA GLU A 65 13.57 10.89 4.61
C GLU A 65 12.58 9.85 5.11
N LEU A 66 12.13 8.96 4.22
CA LEU A 66 11.26 7.83 4.59
C LEU A 66 11.98 6.83 5.52
N ASP A 67 13.29 6.64 5.36
CA ASP A 67 14.09 5.79 6.25
C ASP A 67 14.13 6.33 7.70
N SER A 68 13.95 7.64 7.88
CA SER A 68 13.80 8.23 9.21
C SER A 68 12.55 7.74 9.93
N ILE A 69 11.47 7.45 9.19
CA ILE A 69 10.25 6.84 9.74
C ILE A 69 10.56 5.44 10.27
N ALA A 70 11.24 4.61 9.45
CA ALA A 70 11.60 3.25 9.85
C ALA A 70 12.49 3.22 11.11
N ARG A 71 13.48 4.11 11.16
CA ARG A 71 14.37 4.24 12.33
C ARG A 71 13.60 4.64 13.59
N LEU A 72 12.70 5.60 13.48
CA LEU A 72 11.89 6.04 14.61
C LEU A 72 10.90 4.95 15.06
N ALA A 73 10.22 4.30 14.13
CA ALA A 73 9.30 3.20 14.41
C ALA A 73 10.00 2.00 15.09
N ALA A 74 11.24 1.69 14.65
CA ALA A 74 12.04 0.64 15.28
C ALA A 74 12.51 1.02 16.70
N ALA A 75 12.88 2.29 16.91
CA ALA A 75 13.34 2.78 18.21
C ALA A 75 12.21 2.97 19.24
N GLN A 76 11.00 3.26 18.77
CA GLN A 76 9.81 3.54 19.58
C GLN A 76 8.61 2.73 19.06
N PRO A 77 8.58 1.41 19.27
CA PRO A 77 7.49 0.57 18.79
C PRO A 77 6.13 1.00 19.35
N GLY A 78 5.17 1.21 18.48
CA GLY A 78 3.82 1.62 18.84
C GLY A 78 3.59 3.12 18.96
N LEU A 79 4.63 3.96 18.83
CA LEU A 79 4.48 5.41 18.76
C LEU A 79 3.96 5.80 17.35
N PRO A 80 2.75 6.41 17.24
CA PRO A 80 2.21 6.78 15.94
C PRO A 80 3.04 7.87 15.26
N ILE A 81 3.25 7.73 13.95
CA ILE A 81 3.98 8.71 13.14
C ILE A 81 3.06 9.19 12.02
N VAL A 82 2.73 10.48 12.02
CA VAL A 82 2.06 11.17 10.92
C VAL A 82 3.10 11.90 10.12
N ALA A 83 3.30 11.51 8.88
CA ALA A 83 4.27 12.12 7.99
C ALA A 83 3.61 13.12 7.04
N LEU A 84 4.31 14.21 6.74
CA LEU A 84 3.97 15.18 5.70
C LEU A 84 4.96 15.01 4.56
N ALA A 85 4.48 14.87 3.32
CA ALA A 85 5.34 14.81 2.14
C ALA A 85 4.72 15.55 0.95
N SER A 86 5.58 16.07 0.08
CA SER A 86 5.15 16.69 -1.18
C SER A 86 4.67 15.65 -2.18
N ASP A 87 5.32 14.47 -2.21
CA ASP A 87 4.92 13.34 -3.05
C ASP A 87 4.07 12.32 -2.27
N GLN A 88 2.82 12.20 -2.66
CA GLN A 88 1.89 11.23 -2.09
C GLN A 88 2.09 9.81 -2.64
N GLY A 89 2.81 9.64 -3.73
CA GLY A 89 3.20 8.33 -4.28
C GLY A 89 4.06 7.50 -3.31
N ALA A 90 4.69 8.15 -2.33
CA ALA A 90 5.46 7.51 -1.26
C ALA A 90 4.60 6.84 -0.16
N LEU A 91 3.26 6.99 -0.17
CA LEU A 91 2.37 6.48 0.87
C LEU A 91 2.52 4.98 1.15
N PRO A 92 2.55 4.08 0.14
CA PRO A 92 2.68 2.64 0.42
C PRO A 92 3.98 2.31 1.16
N GLN A 93 5.06 2.99 0.80
CA GLN A 93 6.37 2.80 1.42
C GLN A 93 6.42 3.40 2.82
N ALA A 94 5.89 4.60 3.02
CA ALA A 94 5.80 5.23 4.35
C ALA A 94 5.03 4.35 5.34
N LEU A 95 3.90 3.76 4.93
CA LEU A 95 3.15 2.81 5.75
C LEU A 95 3.93 1.53 6.04
N THR A 96 4.67 1.02 5.06
CA THR A 96 5.56 -0.15 5.26
C THR A 96 6.65 0.15 6.27
N PHE A 97 7.15 1.37 6.32
CA PHE A 97 8.14 1.84 7.28
C PHE A 97 7.56 2.18 8.66
N GLY A 98 6.25 2.10 8.83
CA GLY A 98 5.58 2.25 10.13
C GLY A 98 4.90 3.60 10.34
N ALA A 99 4.72 4.43 9.31
CA ALA A 99 3.88 5.60 9.41
C ALA A 99 2.41 5.21 9.63
N SER A 100 1.69 5.97 10.45
CA SER A 100 0.24 5.84 10.64
C SER A 100 -0.55 6.66 9.61
N ALA A 101 0.10 7.65 9.00
CA ALA A 101 -0.46 8.49 7.94
C ALA A 101 0.64 9.12 7.11
N LEU A 102 0.37 9.37 5.83
CA LEU A 102 1.11 10.30 4.99
C LEU A 102 0.13 11.32 4.42
N LEU A 103 0.37 12.59 4.68
CA LEU A 103 -0.48 13.69 4.25
C LEU A 103 0.30 14.67 3.38
N PRO A 104 -0.34 15.41 2.47
CA PRO A 104 0.34 16.44 1.72
C PRO A 104 0.82 17.58 2.64
N VAL A 105 1.97 18.19 2.33
CA VAL A 105 2.50 19.35 3.07
C VAL A 105 1.48 20.50 3.13
N ALA A 106 0.65 20.64 2.08
CA ALA A 106 -0.40 21.66 2.00
C ALA A 106 -1.73 21.23 2.64
N VAL A 107 -1.69 20.25 3.57
CA VAL A 107 -2.89 19.81 4.31
C VAL A 107 -3.45 20.96 5.14
N ASP A 108 -4.79 21.08 5.17
CA ASP A 108 -5.44 22.07 6.04
C ASP A 108 -5.33 21.69 7.53
N PRO A 109 -5.38 22.67 8.44
CA PRO A 109 -5.19 22.44 9.88
C PRO A 109 -6.20 21.47 10.49
N GLU A 110 -7.45 21.45 10.03
CA GLU A 110 -8.50 20.58 10.57
C GLU A 110 -8.25 19.12 10.19
N THR A 111 -7.87 18.86 8.95
CA THR A 111 -7.49 17.51 8.46
C THR A 111 -6.23 17.01 9.18
N LEU A 112 -5.24 17.86 9.39
CA LEU A 112 -4.03 17.50 10.14
C LEU A 112 -4.37 17.13 11.58
N ALA A 113 -5.19 17.93 12.25
CA ALA A 113 -5.62 17.67 13.62
C ALA A 113 -6.39 16.34 13.73
N ALA A 114 -7.29 16.08 12.77
CA ALA A 114 -8.04 14.83 12.71
C ALA A 114 -7.11 13.61 12.53
N ALA A 115 -6.12 13.71 11.67
CA ALA A 115 -5.14 12.65 11.42
C ALA A 115 -4.27 12.37 12.66
N LEU A 116 -3.77 13.41 13.32
CA LEU A 116 -3.00 13.28 14.58
C LEU A 116 -3.83 12.60 15.68
N LEU A 117 -5.09 13.02 15.86
CA LEU A 117 -5.99 12.42 16.84
C LEU A 117 -6.35 10.96 16.51
N ALA A 118 -6.58 10.64 15.25
CA ALA A 118 -6.88 9.29 14.80
C ALA A 118 -5.68 8.37 15.01
N SER A 119 -4.49 8.82 14.63
CA SER A 119 -3.24 8.07 14.77
C SER A 119 -2.91 7.79 16.23
N ALA A 120 -3.08 8.76 17.12
CA ALA A 120 -2.89 8.58 18.57
C ALA A 120 -3.88 7.58 19.20
N ARG A 121 -4.97 7.25 18.51
CA ARG A 121 -5.93 6.22 18.91
C ARG A 121 -5.69 4.86 18.25
N GLY A 122 -4.58 4.70 17.55
CA GLY A 122 -4.21 3.46 16.86
C GLY A 122 -4.89 3.27 15.50
N LEU A 123 -5.44 4.34 14.89
CA LEU A 123 -6.00 4.30 13.55
C LEU A 123 -4.98 4.79 12.54
N ALA A 124 -5.07 4.30 11.31
CA ALA A 124 -4.34 4.88 10.18
C ALA A 124 -5.22 5.95 9.50
N ALA A 125 -4.61 7.10 9.18
CA ALA A 125 -5.28 8.16 8.43
C ALA A 125 -4.73 8.20 7.00
N ILE A 126 -5.56 7.80 6.04
CA ILE A 126 -5.19 7.69 4.64
C ILE A 126 -6.11 8.58 3.82
N PRO A 127 -5.57 9.49 3.00
CA PRO A 127 -6.38 10.27 2.08
C PRO A 127 -7.19 9.34 1.18
N ARG A 128 -8.48 9.61 1.02
CA ARG A 128 -9.38 8.73 0.23
C ARG A 128 -8.89 8.50 -1.19
N GLN A 129 -8.24 9.48 -1.77
CA GLN A 129 -7.68 9.42 -3.13
C GLN A 129 -6.57 8.37 -3.23
N GLU A 130 -5.79 8.20 -2.15
CA GLU A 130 -4.64 7.28 -2.10
C GLU A 130 -5.06 5.86 -1.68
N LEU A 131 -6.25 5.69 -1.12
CA LEU A 131 -6.74 4.39 -0.68
C LEU A 131 -6.74 3.36 -1.82
N ALA A 132 -7.03 3.79 -3.05
CA ALA A 132 -7.04 2.93 -4.22
C ALA A 132 -5.63 2.37 -4.57
N ALA A 133 -4.56 3.09 -4.23
CA ALA A 133 -3.18 2.65 -4.45
C ALA A 133 -2.72 1.63 -3.40
N LEU A 134 -3.35 1.61 -2.23
CA LEU A 134 -3.04 0.69 -1.13
C LEU A 134 -3.83 -0.61 -1.18
N LEU A 135 -4.99 -0.57 -1.81
CA LEU A 135 -5.72 -1.81 -2.05
C LEU A 135 -4.83 -2.66 -2.96
N PRO A 136 -4.66 -3.99 -2.65
CA PRO A 136 -4.09 -4.87 -3.63
C PRO A 136 -4.78 -4.50 -4.93
N GLN A 137 -4.02 -4.10 -5.91
CA GLN A 137 -4.52 -4.15 -7.26
C GLN A 137 -4.73 -5.64 -7.49
N GLU A 138 -5.87 -6.17 -7.05
CA GLU A 138 -6.52 -7.17 -7.87
C GLU A 138 -6.38 -6.55 -9.25
N GLU A 139 -5.49 -7.18 -10.04
CA GLU A 139 -5.28 -6.71 -11.42
C GLU A 139 -6.65 -6.26 -11.87
N ARG A 140 -6.87 -4.94 -11.96
CA ARG A 140 -8.09 -4.44 -12.54
C ARG A 140 -8.09 -5.15 -13.87
N ILE A 141 -8.89 -6.18 -13.94
CA ILE A 141 -9.26 -6.75 -15.21
C ILE A 141 -10.01 -5.57 -15.84
N ASP A 142 -9.23 -4.65 -16.40
CA ASP A 142 -9.78 -3.65 -17.29
C ASP A 142 -10.34 -4.49 -18.44
N PRO A 143 -11.64 -4.64 -18.55
CA PRO A 143 -12.24 -5.48 -19.59
C PRO A 143 -11.80 -5.02 -20.97
N ALA A 144 -11.26 -3.79 -21.10
CA ALA A 144 -10.73 -3.26 -22.35
C ALA A 144 -9.26 -3.62 -22.61
N VAL A 145 -8.42 -3.82 -21.56
CA VAL A 145 -6.98 -4.10 -21.69
C VAL A 145 -6.71 -5.61 -21.58
N ASN A 146 -7.57 -6.38 -20.93
CA ASN A 146 -7.49 -7.85 -20.79
C ASN A 146 -8.62 -8.58 -21.51
N ALA A 147 -9.34 -7.95 -22.43
CA ALA A 147 -10.16 -8.71 -23.36
C ALA A 147 -9.22 -9.71 -24.06
N PRO A 148 -9.53 -11.04 -24.00
CA PRO A 148 -8.74 -12.02 -24.71
C PRO A 148 -8.60 -11.56 -26.15
N THR A 149 -7.38 -11.50 -26.63
CA THR A 149 -7.08 -11.03 -28.00
C THR A 149 -7.83 -11.87 -29.05
N GLU A 150 -8.22 -13.09 -28.67
CA GLU A 150 -9.02 -14.02 -29.45
C GLU A 150 -9.82 -14.95 -28.50
N SER A 151 -11.00 -15.35 -28.91
CA SER A 151 -11.77 -16.39 -28.22
C SER A 151 -11.03 -17.74 -28.25
N LEU A 152 -11.13 -18.51 -27.17
CA LEU A 152 -10.59 -19.87 -27.15
C LEU A 152 -11.38 -20.75 -28.13
N THR A 153 -10.62 -21.56 -28.87
CA THR A 153 -11.23 -22.63 -29.65
C THR A 153 -11.87 -23.69 -28.72
N PRO A 154 -12.84 -24.49 -29.21
CA PRO A 154 -13.41 -25.56 -28.38
C PRO A 154 -12.35 -26.49 -27.77
N ARG A 155 -11.27 -26.76 -28.51
CA ARG A 155 -10.19 -27.62 -28.04
C ARG A 155 -9.33 -26.98 -26.96
N GLU A 156 -9.05 -25.70 -27.07
CA GLU A 156 -8.34 -24.93 -26.04
C GLU A 156 -9.18 -24.81 -24.76
N LEU A 157 -10.50 -24.67 -24.87
CA LEU A 157 -11.40 -24.65 -23.73
C LEU A 157 -11.42 -26.00 -22.99
N GLU A 158 -11.47 -27.14 -23.73
CA GLU A 158 -11.37 -28.46 -23.13
C GLU A 158 -10.05 -28.67 -22.37
N VAL A 159 -8.92 -28.25 -22.97
CA VAL A 159 -7.60 -28.29 -22.32
C VAL A 159 -7.60 -27.42 -21.05
N LEU A 160 -8.11 -26.20 -21.11
CA LEU A 160 -8.20 -25.27 -19.98
C LEU A 160 -9.06 -25.84 -18.84
N GLN A 161 -10.21 -26.45 -19.14
CA GLN A 161 -11.06 -27.10 -18.12
C GLN A 161 -10.33 -28.24 -17.41
N LEU A 162 -9.53 -29.02 -18.14
CA LEU A 162 -8.73 -30.10 -17.54
C LEU A 162 -7.53 -29.54 -16.78
N MET A 163 -6.97 -28.41 -17.22
CA MET A 163 -5.97 -27.66 -16.47
C MET A 163 -6.54 -27.18 -15.13
N ALA A 164 -7.74 -26.64 -15.09
CA ALA A 164 -8.40 -26.19 -13.87
C ALA A 164 -8.62 -27.32 -12.87
N ARG A 165 -8.87 -28.54 -13.34
CA ARG A 165 -8.99 -29.73 -12.50
C ARG A 165 -7.63 -30.29 -11.99
N GLY A 166 -6.53 -29.63 -12.28
CA GLY A 166 -5.19 -30.00 -11.82
C GLY A 166 -4.51 -31.14 -12.61
N LEU A 167 -5.06 -31.57 -13.75
CA LEU A 167 -4.49 -32.66 -14.53
C LEU A 167 -3.15 -32.23 -15.20
N THR A 168 -2.16 -33.10 -15.16
CA THR A 168 -0.89 -32.89 -15.90
C THR A 168 -1.09 -33.01 -17.41
N ASN A 169 -0.19 -32.45 -18.22
CA ASN A 169 -0.29 -32.57 -19.68
C ASN A 169 -0.39 -34.03 -20.15
N ARG A 170 0.31 -34.95 -19.50
CA ARG A 170 0.23 -36.38 -19.79
C ARG A 170 -1.16 -36.98 -19.48
N GLN A 171 -1.80 -36.55 -18.42
CA GLN A 171 -3.17 -36.97 -18.05
C GLN A 171 -4.20 -36.38 -19.01
N ILE A 172 -4.03 -35.11 -19.39
CA ILE A 172 -4.86 -34.42 -20.40
C ILE A 172 -4.74 -35.15 -21.73
N ALA A 173 -3.52 -35.45 -22.18
CA ALA A 173 -3.26 -36.17 -23.42
C ALA A 173 -4.01 -37.49 -23.49
N ARG A 174 -3.93 -38.29 -22.41
CA ARG A 174 -4.66 -39.57 -22.31
C ARG A 174 -6.18 -39.36 -22.38
N ARG A 175 -6.69 -38.36 -21.64
CA ARG A 175 -8.13 -38.12 -21.55
C ARG A 175 -8.72 -37.61 -22.87
N LEU A 176 -7.95 -36.80 -23.61
CA LEU A 176 -8.36 -36.22 -24.88
C LEU A 176 -7.92 -37.04 -26.11
N GLN A 177 -7.25 -38.17 -25.87
CA GLN A 177 -6.70 -39.07 -26.91
C GLN A 177 -5.81 -38.37 -27.93
N ILE A 178 -4.93 -37.47 -27.47
CA ILE A 178 -3.95 -36.76 -28.31
C ILE A 178 -2.54 -36.90 -27.71
N SER A 179 -1.54 -36.43 -28.42
CA SER A 179 -0.16 -36.47 -27.94
C SER A 179 0.05 -35.42 -26.81
N GLU A 180 0.98 -35.70 -25.88
CA GLU A 180 1.40 -34.74 -24.88
C GLU A 180 1.95 -33.44 -25.48
N HIS A 181 2.61 -33.56 -26.66
CA HIS A 181 3.09 -32.41 -27.43
C HIS A 181 1.93 -31.51 -27.90
N THR A 182 0.86 -32.15 -28.40
CA THR A 182 -0.36 -31.41 -28.81
C THR A 182 -1.02 -30.69 -27.62
N VAL A 183 -1.03 -31.31 -26.41
CA VAL A 183 -1.53 -30.65 -25.19
C VAL A 183 -0.66 -29.46 -24.85
N LYS A 184 0.68 -29.57 -24.91
CA LYS A 184 1.59 -28.45 -24.66
C LYS A 184 1.34 -27.29 -25.62
N PHE A 185 1.09 -27.58 -26.88
CA PHE A 185 0.76 -26.59 -27.91
C PHE A 185 -0.53 -25.84 -27.54
N HIS A 186 -1.64 -26.57 -27.24
CA HIS A 186 -2.89 -25.95 -26.86
C HIS A 186 -2.79 -25.18 -25.54
N ALA A 187 -2.05 -25.71 -24.55
CA ALA A 187 -1.81 -25.00 -23.31
C ALA A 187 -1.03 -23.69 -23.53
N GLY A 188 -0.01 -23.71 -24.38
CA GLY A 188 0.73 -22.49 -24.77
C GLY A 188 -0.16 -21.47 -25.46
N SER A 189 -1.04 -21.91 -26.38
CA SER A 189 -2.02 -21.05 -27.03
C SER A 189 -3.01 -20.44 -26.04
N VAL A 190 -3.50 -21.24 -25.08
CA VAL A 190 -4.37 -20.76 -23.98
C VAL A 190 -3.67 -19.69 -23.13
N LEU A 191 -2.41 -19.92 -22.76
CA LEU A 191 -1.63 -18.94 -22.00
C LEU A 191 -1.47 -17.63 -22.80
N GLY A 192 -1.15 -17.71 -24.09
CA GLY A 192 -1.00 -16.55 -24.95
C GLY A 192 -2.30 -15.75 -25.10
N LYS A 193 -3.42 -16.44 -25.38
CA LYS A 193 -4.73 -15.79 -25.55
C LYS A 193 -5.25 -15.16 -24.28
N LEU A 194 -4.97 -15.76 -23.11
CA LEU A 194 -5.30 -15.23 -21.79
C LEU A 194 -4.24 -14.26 -21.25
N ASN A 195 -3.17 -13.99 -22.03
CA ASN A 195 -2.03 -13.17 -21.58
C ASN A 195 -1.47 -13.63 -20.22
N ALA A 196 -1.45 -14.94 -19.96
CA ALA A 196 -1.03 -15.53 -18.70
C ALA A 196 0.41 -16.05 -18.78
N ARG A 197 1.19 -15.81 -17.73
CA ARG A 197 2.61 -16.24 -17.64
C ARG A 197 2.74 -17.64 -17.03
N SER A 198 1.69 -18.13 -16.40
CA SER A 198 1.69 -19.44 -15.78
C SER A 198 0.35 -20.16 -15.96
N ARG A 199 0.37 -21.49 -15.79
CA ARG A 199 -0.83 -22.32 -15.82
C ARG A 199 -1.86 -21.90 -14.76
N ALA A 200 -1.41 -21.61 -13.54
CA ALA A 200 -2.28 -21.19 -12.45
C ALA A 200 -2.93 -19.83 -12.76
N GLU A 201 -2.19 -18.91 -13.31
CA GLU A 201 -2.68 -17.61 -13.76
C GLU A 201 -3.72 -17.74 -14.87
N ALA A 202 -3.48 -18.61 -15.86
CA ALA A 202 -4.45 -18.85 -16.93
C ALA A 202 -5.78 -19.38 -16.39
N VAL A 203 -5.74 -20.31 -15.44
CA VAL A 203 -6.93 -20.85 -14.78
C VAL A 203 -7.65 -19.75 -13.97
N ALA A 204 -6.93 -18.97 -13.18
CA ALA A 204 -7.51 -17.89 -12.38
C ALA A 204 -8.18 -16.83 -13.26
N ARG A 205 -7.53 -16.41 -14.36
CA ARG A 205 -8.12 -15.47 -15.33
C ARG A 205 -9.37 -16.02 -16.01
N ALA A 206 -9.35 -17.30 -16.40
CA ALA A 206 -10.51 -17.94 -17.03
C ALA A 206 -11.71 -18.06 -16.10
N ILE A 207 -11.50 -18.28 -14.80
CA ILE A 207 -12.56 -18.26 -13.77
C ILE A 207 -13.11 -16.84 -13.65
N GLY A 208 -12.23 -15.82 -13.53
CA GLY A 208 -12.62 -14.42 -13.45
C GLY A 208 -13.43 -13.92 -14.65
N LEU A 209 -13.13 -14.44 -15.85
CA LEU A 209 -13.86 -14.16 -17.08
C LEU A 209 -15.17 -14.99 -17.24
N GLY A 210 -15.47 -15.90 -16.32
CA GLY A 210 -16.64 -16.79 -16.38
C GLY A 210 -16.56 -17.85 -17.48
N TRP A 211 -15.37 -18.15 -18.03
CA TRP A 211 -15.20 -19.15 -19.10
C TRP A 211 -15.19 -20.57 -18.58
N ILE A 212 -14.79 -20.75 -17.31
CA ILE A 212 -14.85 -22.04 -16.62
C ILE A 212 -15.39 -21.85 -15.19
N LEU A 213 -16.10 -22.87 -14.72
CA LEU A 213 -16.54 -23.02 -13.34
C LEU A 213 -15.75 -24.17 -12.72
N VAL A 214 -15.28 -23.99 -11.50
CA VAL A 214 -14.53 -25.00 -10.73
C VAL A 214 -15.45 -25.61 -9.68
#